data_a8a23489c1eda549d9014acedffbcfaa
#
_entry.id   a8a23489c1eda549d9014acedffbcfaa
#
_cell.length_a   1.000
_cell.length_b   1.000
_cell.length_c   1.000
_cell.angle_alpha   90.00
_cell.angle_beta   90.00
_cell.angle_gamma   90.00
#
_symmetry.space_group_name_H-M   'P 1'
#
loop_
_entity.id
_entity.type
_entity.pdbx_description
1 polymer ?
#
loop_
_entity_poly.entity_id
_entity_poly.type
_entity_poly.pdbx_seq_one_letter_code
_entity_poly.pdbx_strand_id
1 'polypeptide(L)'
;LWWRERSRQIRYLLKQNDYDTAFLLAQLHLQKEGRYYAEAQWLAGWIALRYANKPQQAPTFFLEMYDKVRTPVSKSRASYWAGRAFERNNNSPSAKKWFETAAKYSTTFYGQLASKKLGKTGNQLPKKQSQDSKTNGSFYISELVNIAIFLEEIGKTDLATKFFKTASRNASSYGQVAPIISGALKINKPYLAVYAARRAARKGIYFISASYPKPA
;
A
#
# COMPACT_ATOMS: atom_id res chain seq x y z
N LEU A 1 0.98 -5.31 21.18
CA LEU A 1 0.02 -6.22 21.81
C LEU A 1 -1.33 -5.51 22.10
N TRP A 2 -1.35 -4.41 22.81
CA TRP A 2 -2.58 -3.70 23.22
C TRP A 2 -3.54 -3.36 22.08
N TRP A 3 -3.06 -2.88 20.94
CA TRP A 3 -3.96 -2.55 19.82
C TRP A 3 -4.71 -3.79 19.29
N ARG A 4 -4.07 -4.95 19.26
CA ARG A 4 -4.73 -6.16 18.74
C ARG A 4 -5.93 -6.56 19.60
N GLU A 5 -5.78 -6.53 20.93
CA GLU A 5 -6.88 -6.85 21.85
C GLU A 5 -7.96 -5.76 21.83
N ARG A 6 -7.55 -4.49 21.83
CA ARG A 6 -8.49 -3.37 21.71
C ARG A 6 -9.29 -3.45 20.40
N SER A 7 -8.67 -3.77 19.28
CA SER A 7 -9.36 -3.90 18.00
C SER A 7 -10.33 -5.10 17.96
N ARG A 8 -10.07 -6.16 18.72
CA ARG A 8 -11.04 -7.28 18.90
C ARG A 8 -12.23 -6.81 19.71
N GLN A 9 -11.99 -6.12 20.82
CA GLN A 9 -13.06 -5.57 21.67
C GLN A 9 -13.93 -4.58 20.90
N ILE A 10 -13.34 -3.70 20.11
CA ILE A 10 -14.09 -2.77 19.25
C ILE A 10 -15.00 -3.55 18.29
N ARG A 11 -14.49 -4.58 17.63
CA ARG A 11 -15.31 -5.41 16.71
C ARG A 11 -16.41 -6.18 17.43
N TYR A 12 -16.16 -6.62 18.66
CA TYR A 12 -17.19 -7.24 19.50
C TYR A 12 -18.30 -6.23 19.82
N LEU A 13 -17.97 -5.04 20.29
CA LEU A 13 -18.94 -3.98 20.58
C LEU A 13 -19.77 -3.58 19.36
N LEU A 14 -19.15 -3.50 18.18
CA LEU A 14 -19.87 -3.27 16.92
C LEU A 14 -20.92 -4.35 16.63
N LYS A 15 -20.64 -5.62 16.96
CA LYS A 15 -21.59 -6.72 16.83
C LYS A 15 -22.75 -6.65 17.84
N GLN A 16 -22.48 -6.04 19.00
CA GLN A 16 -23.51 -5.79 20.04
C GLN A 16 -24.28 -4.49 19.79
N ASN A 17 -24.01 -3.78 18.68
CA ASN A 17 -24.57 -2.47 18.35
C ASN A 17 -24.21 -1.36 19.37
N ASP A 18 -23.20 -1.58 20.21
CA ASP A 18 -22.67 -0.56 21.11
C ASP A 18 -21.64 0.31 20.36
N TYR A 19 -22.17 1.17 19.49
CA TYR A 19 -21.39 1.97 18.58
C TYR A 19 -20.63 3.12 19.27
N ASP A 20 -21.19 3.69 20.31
CA ASP A 20 -20.56 4.78 21.03
C ASP A 20 -19.34 4.31 21.83
N THR A 21 -19.45 3.20 22.55
CA THR A 21 -18.30 2.61 23.24
C THR A 21 -17.26 2.11 22.24
N ALA A 22 -17.68 1.50 21.12
CA ALA A 22 -16.76 1.08 20.05
C ALA A 22 -15.99 2.28 19.49
N PHE A 23 -16.66 3.40 19.25
CA PHE A 23 -16.04 4.63 18.76
C PHE A 23 -15.05 5.20 19.79
N LEU A 24 -15.46 5.32 21.07
CA LEU A 24 -14.60 5.80 22.13
C LEU A 24 -13.31 5.00 22.25
N LEU A 25 -13.42 3.66 22.25
CA LEU A 25 -12.24 2.79 22.30
C LEU A 25 -11.35 2.93 21.05
N ALA A 26 -11.95 3.14 19.87
CA ALA A 26 -11.21 3.35 18.64
C ALA A 26 -10.50 4.71 18.63
N GLN A 27 -11.15 5.77 19.08
CA GLN A 27 -10.61 7.12 19.17
C GLN A 27 -9.42 7.20 20.14
N LEU A 28 -9.52 6.52 21.27
CA LEU A 28 -8.49 6.50 22.32
C LEU A 28 -7.41 5.43 22.08
N HIS A 29 -7.05 5.17 20.82
CA HIS A 29 -6.14 4.06 20.47
C HIS A 29 -4.70 4.23 20.95
N LEU A 30 -4.23 5.43 21.24
CA LEU A 30 -2.89 5.76 21.75
C LEU A 30 -1.72 5.29 20.85
N GLN A 31 -1.99 4.88 19.62
CA GLN A 31 -0.92 4.54 18.66
C GLN A 31 -0.34 5.82 18.08
N LYS A 32 0.97 5.92 17.96
CA LYS A 32 1.66 7.13 17.47
C LYS A 32 2.02 7.04 15.98
N GLU A 33 2.38 5.84 15.51
CA GLU A 33 2.87 5.61 14.15
C GLU A 33 2.75 4.14 13.71
N GLY A 34 3.13 3.87 12.48
CA GLY A 34 3.24 2.53 11.93
C GLY A 34 1.90 1.90 11.55
N ARG A 35 1.95 0.57 11.37
CA ARG A 35 0.79 -0.20 10.87
C ARG A 35 -0.43 -0.08 11.78
N TYR A 36 -0.22 -0.16 13.08
CA TYR A 36 -1.32 -0.14 14.05
C TYR A 36 -1.95 1.25 14.19
N TYR A 37 -1.18 2.32 14.04
CA TYR A 37 -1.70 3.67 13.92
C TYR A 37 -2.64 3.79 12.71
N ALA A 38 -2.18 3.36 11.54
CA ALA A 38 -2.98 3.42 10.32
C ALA A 38 -4.28 2.62 10.42
N GLU A 39 -4.24 1.45 11.07
CA GLU A 39 -5.42 0.62 11.31
C GLU A 39 -6.38 1.29 12.31
N ALA A 40 -5.86 1.87 13.37
CA ALA A 40 -6.64 2.51 14.43
C ALA A 40 -7.34 3.77 13.93
N GLN A 41 -6.62 4.66 13.26
CA GLN A 41 -7.19 5.86 12.66
C GLN A 41 -8.27 5.53 11.63
N TRP A 42 -8.00 4.54 10.77
CA TRP A 42 -9.00 4.11 9.81
C TRP A 42 -10.25 3.57 10.50
N LEU A 43 -10.09 2.74 11.53
CA LEU A 43 -11.21 2.14 12.25
C LEU A 43 -12.04 3.20 12.99
N ALA A 44 -11.41 4.15 13.66
CA ALA A 44 -12.08 5.26 14.34
C ALA A 44 -12.91 6.10 13.35
N GLY A 45 -12.29 6.54 12.25
CA GLY A 45 -12.98 7.30 11.22
C GLY A 45 -14.14 6.52 10.57
N TRP A 46 -13.96 5.22 10.36
CA TRP A 46 -14.98 4.36 9.76
C TRP A 46 -16.17 4.17 10.70
N ILE A 47 -15.94 3.98 12.00
CA ILE A 47 -17.01 3.86 13.01
C ILE A 47 -17.75 5.20 13.13
N ALA A 48 -17.05 6.32 13.22
CA ALA A 48 -17.64 7.65 13.27
C ALA A 48 -18.57 7.90 12.07
N LEU A 49 -18.13 7.50 10.88
CA LEU A 49 -18.86 7.72 9.64
C LEU A 49 -20.08 6.82 9.48
N ARG A 50 -20.00 5.55 9.90
CA ARG A 50 -20.97 4.52 9.52
C ARG A 50 -21.91 4.11 10.64
N TYR A 51 -21.49 4.21 11.90
CA TYR A 51 -22.19 3.62 13.03
C TYR A 51 -22.48 4.60 14.16
N ALA A 52 -21.49 5.37 14.61
CA ALA A 52 -21.64 6.23 15.79
C ALA A 52 -22.36 7.56 15.51
N ASN A 53 -22.91 7.75 14.32
CA ASN A 53 -23.58 8.98 13.87
C ASN A 53 -22.77 10.28 14.14
N LYS A 54 -21.45 10.20 13.94
CA LYS A 54 -20.51 11.30 14.13
C LYS A 54 -19.76 11.64 12.81
N PRO A 55 -20.47 11.82 11.67
CA PRO A 55 -19.83 11.98 10.37
C PRO A 55 -18.94 13.22 10.29
N GLN A 56 -19.20 14.27 11.09
CA GLN A 56 -18.40 15.49 11.14
C GLN A 56 -16.98 15.24 11.67
N GLN A 57 -16.79 14.25 12.53
CA GLN A 57 -15.48 13.90 13.10
C GLN A 57 -14.67 12.96 12.18
N ALA A 58 -15.35 12.23 11.30
CA ALA A 58 -14.71 11.21 10.46
C ALA A 58 -13.56 11.74 9.58
N PRO A 59 -13.65 12.93 8.93
CA PRO A 59 -12.56 13.45 8.11
C PRO A 59 -11.25 13.54 8.85
N THR A 60 -11.24 14.04 10.09
CA THR A 60 -10.02 14.26 10.90
C THR A 60 -9.18 12.99 10.98
N PHE A 61 -9.78 11.85 11.30
CA PHE A 61 -9.08 10.58 11.41
C PHE A 61 -8.43 10.15 10.09
N PHE A 62 -9.12 10.32 8.97
CA PHE A 62 -8.59 9.94 7.66
C PHE A 62 -7.50 10.89 7.18
N LEU A 63 -7.61 12.18 7.48
CA LEU A 63 -6.59 13.18 7.17
C LEU A 63 -5.31 12.93 7.96
N GLU A 64 -5.41 12.73 9.26
CA GLU A 64 -4.27 12.39 10.11
C GLU A 64 -3.63 11.06 9.70
N MET A 65 -4.45 10.07 9.31
CA MET A 65 -3.93 8.83 8.74
C MET A 65 -3.14 9.12 7.45
N TYR A 66 -3.70 9.92 6.54
CA TYR A 66 -3.06 10.25 5.28
C TYR A 66 -1.69 10.89 5.50
N ASP A 67 -1.58 11.81 6.42
CA ASP A 67 -0.33 12.54 6.68
C ASP A 67 0.79 11.63 7.19
N LYS A 68 0.48 10.68 8.06
CA LYS A 68 1.48 9.81 8.68
C LYS A 68 1.82 8.54 7.89
N VAL A 69 0.93 8.05 7.02
CA VAL A 69 1.22 6.85 6.24
C VAL A 69 2.04 7.15 4.99
N ARG A 70 2.86 6.18 4.53
CA ARG A 70 3.76 6.36 3.39
C ARG A 70 3.46 5.46 2.19
N THR A 71 2.78 4.32 2.41
CA THR A 71 2.54 3.36 1.32
C THR A 71 1.38 3.78 0.42
N PRO A 72 1.44 3.55 -0.91
CA PRO A 72 0.35 3.84 -1.82
C PRO A 72 -1.00 3.24 -1.39
N VAL A 73 -0.98 2.02 -0.85
CA VAL A 73 -2.18 1.32 -0.35
C VAL A 73 -2.81 2.09 0.83
N SER A 74 -2.00 2.52 1.79
CA SER A 74 -2.51 3.26 2.95
C SER A 74 -2.93 4.68 2.58
N LYS A 75 -2.16 5.37 1.73
CA LYS A 75 -2.49 6.71 1.20
C LYS A 75 -3.81 6.69 0.45
N SER A 76 -4.01 5.75 -0.47
CA SER A 76 -5.26 5.64 -1.24
C SER A 76 -6.46 5.31 -0.35
N ARG A 77 -6.29 4.42 0.65
CA ARG A 77 -7.35 4.11 1.61
C ARG A 77 -7.77 5.34 2.40
N ALA A 78 -6.80 6.05 2.97
CA ALA A 78 -7.07 7.27 3.75
C ALA A 78 -7.77 8.34 2.90
N SER A 79 -7.25 8.63 1.70
CA SER A 79 -7.82 9.61 0.78
C SER A 79 -9.23 9.25 0.34
N TYR A 80 -9.49 7.99 -0.01
CA TYR A 80 -10.82 7.55 -0.43
C TYR A 80 -11.85 7.73 0.69
N TRP A 81 -11.49 7.31 1.91
CA TRP A 81 -12.41 7.43 3.05
C TRP A 81 -12.56 8.87 3.53
N ALA A 82 -11.54 9.73 3.39
CA ALA A 82 -11.69 11.18 3.56
C ALA A 82 -12.71 11.76 2.57
N GLY A 83 -12.61 11.38 1.29
CA GLY A 83 -13.60 11.76 0.28
C GLY A 83 -15.02 11.32 0.65
N ARG A 84 -15.20 10.08 1.13
CA ARG A 84 -16.51 9.56 1.60
C ARG A 84 -17.03 10.30 2.83
N ALA A 85 -16.15 10.70 3.73
CA ALA A 85 -16.53 11.46 4.91
C ALA A 85 -16.97 12.90 4.57
N PHE A 86 -16.25 13.58 3.68
CA PHE A 86 -16.64 14.88 3.18
C PHE A 86 -17.94 14.82 2.36
N GLU A 87 -18.13 13.79 1.56
CA GLU A 87 -19.38 13.56 0.83
C GLU A 87 -20.58 13.40 1.78
N ARG A 88 -20.43 12.63 2.86
CA ARG A 88 -21.46 12.47 3.90
C ARG A 88 -21.79 13.78 4.63
N ASN A 89 -20.82 14.67 4.74
CA ASN A 89 -20.96 15.99 5.34
C ASN A 89 -21.40 17.07 4.35
N ASN A 90 -21.88 16.71 3.16
CA ASN A 90 -22.31 17.60 2.09
C ASN A 90 -21.23 18.59 1.60
N ASN A 91 -19.94 18.28 1.82
CA ASN A 91 -18.82 19.08 1.32
C ASN A 91 -18.28 18.48 0.01
N SER A 92 -19.00 18.71 -1.07
CA SER A 92 -18.68 18.17 -2.39
C SER A 92 -17.32 18.61 -2.94
N PRO A 93 -16.85 19.88 -2.77
CA PRO A 93 -15.52 20.28 -3.23
C PRO A 93 -14.40 19.48 -2.55
N SER A 94 -14.44 19.35 -1.22
CA SER A 94 -13.46 18.55 -0.48
C SER A 94 -13.56 17.06 -0.82
N ALA A 95 -14.76 16.53 -0.97
CA ALA A 95 -14.96 15.15 -1.37
C ALA A 95 -14.30 14.85 -2.73
N LYS A 96 -14.55 15.71 -3.74
CA LYS A 96 -13.93 15.59 -5.06
C LYS A 96 -12.40 15.63 -4.98
N LYS A 97 -11.83 16.61 -4.27
CA LYS A 97 -10.37 16.73 -4.06
C LYS A 97 -9.75 15.47 -3.50
N TRP A 98 -10.41 14.86 -2.49
CA TRP A 98 -9.87 13.67 -1.84
C TRP A 98 -10.06 12.40 -2.68
N PHE A 99 -11.13 12.29 -3.46
CA PHE A 99 -11.25 11.22 -4.47
C PHE A 99 -10.21 11.36 -5.56
N GLU A 100 -9.92 12.57 -6.04
CA GLU A 100 -8.84 12.82 -7.01
C GLU A 100 -7.48 12.44 -6.44
N THR A 101 -7.23 12.74 -5.16
CA THR A 101 -6.02 12.32 -4.46
C THR A 101 -5.89 10.80 -4.37
N ALA A 102 -6.98 10.09 -4.05
CA ALA A 102 -7.00 8.64 -4.02
C ALA A 102 -6.77 8.03 -5.41
N ALA A 103 -7.37 8.60 -6.46
CA ALA A 103 -7.29 8.12 -7.85
C ALA A 103 -5.86 8.16 -8.42
N LYS A 104 -4.96 9.01 -7.87
CA LYS A 104 -3.53 9.01 -8.24
C LYS A 104 -2.85 7.67 -7.98
N TYR A 105 -3.37 6.86 -7.05
CA TYR A 105 -2.86 5.54 -6.71
C TYR A 105 -3.59 4.43 -7.50
N SER A 106 -3.59 4.52 -8.82
CA SER A 106 -4.39 3.72 -9.75
C SER A 106 -4.18 2.19 -9.66
N THR A 107 -3.06 1.73 -9.12
CA THR A 107 -2.78 0.30 -8.89
C THR A 107 -3.35 -0.25 -7.60
N THR A 108 -4.00 0.58 -6.78
CA THR A 108 -4.59 0.19 -5.50
C THR A 108 -6.10 0.06 -5.61
N PHE A 109 -6.69 -0.79 -4.77
CA PHE A 109 -8.15 -0.97 -4.72
C PHE A 109 -8.90 0.36 -4.52
N TYR A 110 -8.51 1.15 -3.52
CA TYR A 110 -9.17 2.43 -3.24
C TYR A 110 -8.90 3.51 -4.29
N GLY A 111 -7.75 3.45 -4.97
CA GLY A 111 -7.46 4.33 -6.11
C GLY A 111 -8.39 4.05 -7.29
N GLN A 112 -8.65 2.76 -7.57
CA GLN A 112 -9.60 2.35 -8.62
C GLN A 112 -11.04 2.71 -8.26
N LEU A 113 -11.45 2.48 -7.00
CA LEU A 113 -12.78 2.92 -6.52
C LEU A 113 -12.97 4.43 -6.66
N ALA A 114 -11.94 5.21 -6.31
CA ALA A 114 -11.99 6.66 -6.44
C ALA A 114 -12.10 7.10 -7.91
N SER A 115 -11.34 6.47 -8.82
CA SER A 115 -11.45 6.72 -10.26
C SER A 115 -12.86 6.43 -10.77
N LYS A 116 -13.44 5.30 -10.38
CA LYS A 116 -14.83 4.97 -10.72
C LYS A 116 -15.83 6.00 -10.16
N LYS A 117 -15.63 6.45 -8.91
CA LYS A 117 -16.49 7.46 -8.26
C LYS A 117 -16.45 8.81 -8.99
N LEU A 118 -15.29 9.15 -9.60
CA LEU A 118 -15.11 10.35 -10.42
C LEU A 118 -15.58 10.19 -11.88
N GLY A 119 -16.20 9.09 -12.25
CA GLY A 119 -16.65 8.82 -13.62
C GLY A 119 -15.51 8.56 -14.61
N LYS A 120 -14.27 8.31 -14.12
CA LYS A 120 -13.15 8.03 -15.00
C LYS A 120 -13.24 6.59 -15.50
N THR A 121 -13.45 6.43 -16.79
CA THR A 121 -13.44 5.11 -17.46
C THR A 121 -12.01 4.68 -17.77
N GLY A 122 -11.67 3.43 -17.39
CA GLY A 122 -10.37 2.81 -17.61
C GLY A 122 -9.38 3.01 -16.47
N ASN A 123 -8.65 1.93 -16.16
CA ASN A 123 -7.53 1.98 -15.23
C ASN A 123 -6.35 2.68 -15.91
N GLN A 124 -6.12 3.94 -15.58
CA GLN A 124 -4.88 4.60 -15.95
C GLN A 124 -3.73 3.94 -15.17
N LEU A 125 -3.16 2.89 -15.74
CA LEU A 125 -1.93 2.32 -15.19
C LEU A 125 -0.85 3.41 -15.16
N PRO A 126 0.04 3.41 -14.15
CA PRO A 126 1.14 4.34 -14.11
C PRO A 126 1.93 4.26 -15.43
N LYS A 127 2.22 5.40 -16.04
CA LYS A 127 3.10 5.45 -17.21
C LYS A 127 4.40 4.75 -16.85
N LYS A 128 5.00 4.02 -17.82
CA LYS A 128 6.31 3.42 -17.68
C LYS A 128 7.26 4.48 -17.13
N GLN A 129 7.77 4.26 -15.93
CA GLN A 129 8.76 5.18 -15.35
C GLN A 129 9.98 5.16 -16.26
N SER A 130 10.49 6.35 -16.60
CA SER A 130 11.75 6.49 -17.31
C SER A 130 12.84 5.76 -16.52
N GLN A 131 13.76 5.13 -17.25
CA GLN A 131 14.99 4.57 -16.67
C GLN A 131 15.79 5.73 -16.09
N ASP A 132 15.57 6.04 -14.81
CA ASP A 132 16.45 6.97 -14.12
C ASP A 132 17.86 6.41 -14.15
N SER A 133 18.76 7.19 -14.74
CA SER A 133 20.19 6.93 -14.85
C SER A 133 20.76 6.59 -13.47
N LYS A 134 21.69 5.65 -13.49
CA LYS A 134 22.64 5.19 -12.45
C LYS A 134 22.53 5.93 -11.10
N THR A 135 21.69 5.42 -10.21
CA THR A 135 21.68 5.87 -8.81
C THR A 135 22.79 5.17 -8.04
N ASN A 136 23.45 5.89 -7.13
CA ASN A 136 24.39 5.33 -6.17
C ASN A 136 23.77 4.11 -5.48
N GLY A 137 24.46 2.98 -5.43
CA GLY A 137 23.94 1.70 -4.91
C GLY A 137 23.42 0.72 -5.97
N SER A 138 23.45 1.08 -7.27
CA SER A 138 23.11 0.15 -8.36
C SER A 138 24.10 -1.02 -8.42
N PHE A 139 25.38 -0.75 -8.17
CA PHE A 139 26.46 -1.75 -8.15
C PHE A 139 26.17 -2.84 -7.10
N TYR A 140 25.90 -2.44 -5.84
CA TYR A 140 25.62 -3.39 -4.76
C TYR A 140 24.43 -4.30 -5.06
N ILE A 141 23.35 -3.76 -5.64
CA ILE A 141 22.17 -4.56 -6.00
C ILE A 141 22.52 -5.54 -7.14
N SER A 142 23.27 -5.09 -8.14
CA SER A 142 23.72 -5.95 -9.25
C SER A 142 24.63 -7.06 -8.75
N GLU A 143 25.51 -6.79 -7.81
CA GLU A 143 26.40 -7.77 -7.19
C GLU A 143 25.58 -8.85 -6.44
N LEU A 144 24.60 -8.45 -5.63
CA LEU A 144 23.70 -9.40 -4.96
C LEU A 144 22.95 -10.29 -5.95
N VAL A 145 22.53 -9.76 -7.10
CA VAL A 145 21.84 -10.51 -8.16
C VAL A 145 22.80 -11.50 -8.82
N ASN A 146 24.03 -11.08 -9.14
CA ASN A 146 25.05 -11.96 -9.75
C ASN A 146 25.42 -13.11 -8.82
N ILE A 147 25.63 -12.83 -7.52
CA ILE A 147 25.87 -13.87 -6.51
C ILE A 147 24.69 -14.83 -6.45
N ALA A 148 23.45 -14.32 -6.49
CA ALA A 148 22.27 -15.17 -6.44
C ALA A 148 22.14 -16.08 -7.67
N ILE A 149 22.49 -15.58 -8.87
CA ILE A 149 22.53 -16.38 -10.10
C ILE A 149 23.57 -17.50 -9.97
N PHE A 150 24.78 -17.15 -9.55
CA PHE A 150 25.85 -18.13 -9.33
C PHE A 150 25.46 -19.19 -8.30
N LEU A 151 24.85 -18.80 -7.18
CA LEU A 151 24.35 -19.75 -6.16
C LEU A 151 23.30 -20.70 -6.72
N GLU A 152 22.42 -20.25 -7.62
CA GLU A 152 21.46 -21.13 -8.28
C GLU A 152 22.16 -22.14 -9.19
N GLU A 153 23.17 -21.70 -9.97
CA GLU A 153 23.96 -22.55 -10.88
C GLU A 153 24.67 -23.70 -10.13
N ILE A 154 25.12 -23.46 -8.91
CA ILE A 154 25.76 -24.49 -8.06
C ILE A 154 24.76 -25.24 -7.17
N GLY A 155 23.44 -25.11 -7.43
CA GLY A 155 22.40 -25.84 -6.71
C GLY A 155 22.08 -25.31 -5.30
N LYS A 156 22.59 -24.13 -4.92
CA LYS A 156 22.31 -23.51 -3.60
C LYS A 156 21.07 -22.62 -3.64
N THR A 157 19.95 -23.17 -4.11
CA THR A 157 18.68 -22.47 -4.38
C THR A 157 18.16 -21.66 -3.19
N ASP A 158 18.25 -22.18 -1.96
CA ASP A 158 17.76 -21.47 -0.77
C ASP A 158 18.58 -20.20 -0.49
N LEU A 159 19.89 -20.24 -0.70
CA LEU A 159 20.75 -19.07 -0.58
C LEU A 159 20.47 -18.09 -1.70
N ALA A 160 20.38 -18.54 -2.95
CA ALA A 160 20.01 -17.73 -4.09
C ALA A 160 18.71 -16.95 -3.82
N THR A 161 17.69 -17.65 -3.32
CA THR A 161 16.41 -17.01 -2.93
C THR A 161 16.59 -15.93 -1.85
N LYS A 162 17.43 -16.15 -0.85
CA LYS A 162 17.72 -15.15 0.20
C LYS A 162 18.39 -13.92 -0.37
N PHE A 163 19.35 -14.08 -1.29
CA PHE A 163 20.03 -12.97 -1.96
C PHE A 163 19.06 -12.15 -2.82
N PHE A 164 18.23 -12.79 -3.67
CA PHE A 164 17.19 -12.09 -4.43
C PHE A 164 16.21 -11.31 -3.54
N LYS A 165 15.76 -11.92 -2.45
CA LYS A 165 14.87 -11.24 -1.51
C LYS A 165 15.56 -10.06 -0.80
N THR A 166 16.85 -10.18 -0.51
CA THR A 166 17.65 -9.09 0.08
C THR A 166 17.84 -7.95 -0.90
N ALA A 167 18.23 -8.23 -2.15
CA ALA A 167 18.29 -7.24 -3.21
C ALA A 167 16.95 -6.51 -3.37
N SER A 168 15.84 -7.25 -3.43
CA SER A 168 14.49 -6.69 -3.53
C SER A 168 14.08 -5.79 -2.34
N ARG A 169 14.58 -6.07 -1.14
CA ARG A 169 14.32 -5.23 0.04
C ARG A 169 15.06 -3.91 -0.02
N ASN A 170 16.29 -3.94 -0.50
CA ASN A 170 17.20 -2.80 -0.52
C ASN A 170 16.98 -1.90 -1.74
N ALA A 171 16.52 -2.45 -2.87
CA ALA A 171 16.25 -1.67 -4.07
C ALA A 171 15.19 -0.56 -3.83
N SER A 172 15.50 0.65 -4.29
CA SER A 172 14.71 1.86 -4.08
C SER A 172 14.44 2.67 -5.36
N SER A 173 14.97 2.24 -6.51
CA SER A 173 14.79 2.89 -7.81
C SER A 173 14.45 1.88 -8.91
N TYR A 174 13.94 2.36 -10.04
CA TYR A 174 13.63 1.54 -11.20
C TYR A 174 14.88 0.79 -11.69
N GLY A 175 16.02 1.50 -11.82
CA GLY A 175 17.28 0.93 -12.26
C GLY A 175 17.85 -0.16 -11.35
N GLN A 176 17.52 -0.13 -10.06
CA GLN A 176 17.91 -1.17 -9.11
C GLN A 176 16.97 -2.39 -9.13
N VAL A 177 15.68 -2.21 -9.41
CA VAL A 177 14.70 -3.31 -9.44
C VAL A 177 14.75 -4.08 -10.75
N ALA A 178 15.03 -3.41 -11.88
CA ALA A 178 15.06 -4.04 -13.20
C ALA A 178 16.03 -5.24 -13.28
N PRO A 179 17.30 -5.14 -12.82
CA PRO A 179 18.21 -6.29 -12.84
C PRO A 179 17.78 -7.43 -11.93
N ILE A 180 17.08 -7.16 -10.83
CA ILE A 180 16.53 -8.22 -9.97
C ILE A 180 15.47 -9.04 -10.73
N ILE A 181 14.57 -8.34 -11.43
CA ILE A 181 13.50 -8.99 -12.19
C ILE A 181 14.11 -9.80 -13.34
N SER A 182 15.02 -9.22 -14.13
CA SER A 182 15.65 -9.92 -15.25
C SER A 182 16.50 -11.10 -14.78
N GLY A 183 17.26 -10.96 -13.69
CA GLY A 183 18.04 -12.04 -13.11
C GLY A 183 17.17 -13.20 -12.62
N ALA A 184 16.05 -12.92 -11.97
CA ALA A 184 15.10 -13.94 -11.52
C ALA A 184 14.46 -14.71 -12.69
N LEU A 185 14.15 -14.01 -13.78
CA LEU A 185 13.63 -14.65 -15.00
C LEU A 185 14.71 -15.49 -15.69
N LYS A 186 15.95 -15.02 -15.76
CA LYS A 186 17.09 -15.75 -16.34
C LYS A 186 17.29 -17.14 -15.71
N ILE A 187 17.13 -17.23 -14.39
CA ILE A 187 17.26 -18.51 -13.65
C ILE A 187 15.94 -19.28 -13.56
N ASN A 188 14.95 -18.94 -14.37
CA ASN A 188 13.63 -19.56 -14.40
C ASN A 188 12.90 -19.60 -13.04
N LYS A 189 13.01 -18.51 -12.26
CA LYS A 189 12.31 -18.31 -10.97
C LYS A 189 11.33 -17.12 -11.05
N PRO A 190 10.26 -17.21 -11.86
CA PRO A 190 9.34 -16.08 -12.07
C PRO A 190 8.68 -15.57 -10.79
N TYR A 191 8.51 -16.40 -9.78
CA TYR A 191 7.97 -16.00 -8.49
C TYR A 191 8.84 -14.96 -7.76
N LEU A 192 10.18 -14.98 -7.98
CA LEU A 192 11.09 -13.97 -7.44
C LEU A 192 10.95 -12.64 -8.19
N ALA A 193 10.72 -12.67 -9.49
CA ALA A 193 10.42 -11.48 -10.28
C ALA A 193 9.11 -10.82 -9.82
N VAL A 194 8.05 -11.61 -9.59
CA VAL A 194 6.79 -11.15 -9.00
C VAL A 194 7.01 -10.55 -7.61
N TYR A 195 7.80 -11.22 -6.78
CA TYR A 195 8.11 -10.73 -5.43
C TYR A 195 8.80 -9.36 -5.49
N ALA A 196 9.83 -9.21 -6.33
CA ALA A 196 10.56 -7.96 -6.50
C ALA A 196 9.65 -6.83 -7.01
N ALA A 197 8.87 -7.09 -8.06
CA ALA A 197 7.95 -6.13 -8.66
C ALA A 197 6.85 -5.67 -7.67
N ARG A 198 6.24 -6.59 -6.94
CA ARG A 198 5.22 -6.25 -5.92
C ARG A 198 5.82 -5.48 -4.73
N ARG A 199 7.07 -5.77 -4.39
CA ARG A 199 7.76 -5.03 -3.34
C ARG A 199 8.11 -3.61 -3.79
N ALA A 200 8.58 -3.44 -5.03
CA ALA A 200 8.83 -2.15 -5.65
C ALA A 200 7.56 -1.30 -5.75
N ALA A 201 6.42 -1.90 -6.08
CA ALA A 201 5.13 -1.21 -6.14
C ALA A 201 4.72 -0.58 -4.81
N ARG A 202 5.12 -1.15 -3.65
CA ARG A 202 4.90 -0.54 -2.34
C ARG A 202 5.68 0.75 -2.12
N LYS A 203 6.76 0.94 -2.91
CA LYS A 203 7.59 2.15 -2.93
C LYS A 203 7.21 3.11 -4.07
N GLY A 204 6.14 2.80 -4.82
CA GLY A 204 5.69 3.60 -5.97
C GLY A 204 6.41 3.31 -7.27
N ILE A 205 7.19 2.23 -7.36
CA ILE A 205 7.94 1.80 -8.55
C ILE A 205 7.18 0.64 -9.20
N TYR A 206 6.74 0.81 -10.45
CA TYR A 206 5.82 -0.13 -11.08
C TYR A 206 6.44 -0.90 -12.24
N PHE A 207 6.42 -2.22 -12.15
CA PHE A 207 6.73 -3.20 -13.19
C PHE A 207 5.48 -4.02 -13.46
N ILE A 208 4.57 -3.50 -14.27
CA ILE A 208 3.23 -4.07 -14.44
C ILE A 208 3.28 -5.51 -14.96
N SER A 209 4.05 -5.77 -16.03
CA SER A 209 4.18 -7.10 -16.62
C SER A 209 4.75 -8.13 -15.65
N ALA A 210 5.74 -7.73 -14.82
CA ALA A 210 6.32 -8.62 -13.82
C ALA A 210 5.44 -8.79 -12.57
N SER A 211 4.62 -7.79 -12.23
CA SER A 211 3.69 -7.88 -11.09
C SER A 211 2.49 -8.80 -11.37
N TYR A 212 2.09 -8.88 -12.64
CA TYR A 212 0.92 -9.63 -13.13
C TYR A 212 1.30 -10.40 -14.40
N PRO A 213 2.13 -11.46 -14.28
CA PRO A 213 2.51 -12.27 -15.42
C PRO A 213 1.27 -12.96 -15.99
N LYS A 214 1.16 -12.98 -17.32
CA LYS A 214 0.13 -13.79 -17.98
C LYS A 214 0.51 -15.27 -17.79
N PRO A 215 -0.44 -16.14 -17.44
CA PRO A 215 -0.19 -17.57 -17.47
C PRO A 215 0.20 -17.98 -18.91
N ALA A 216 1.13 -18.91 -18.99
CA ALA A 216 1.51 -19.54 -20.27
C ALA A 216 0.37 -20.38 -20.78
#